data_3310ffe9d8e412cac23860864820bba0
#
_entry.id   3310ffe9d8e412cac23860864820bba0
#
_cell.length_a   1.000
_cell.length_b   1.000
_cell.length_c   1.000
_cell.angle_alpha   90.00
_cell.angle_beta   90.00
_cell.angle_gamma   90.00
#
_symmetry.space_group_name_H-M   'P 1'
#
loop_
_entity.id
_entity.type
_entity.pdbx_description
1 polymer ?
#
loop_
_entity_poly.entity_id
_entity_poly.type
_entity_poly.pdbx_seq_one_letter_code
_entity_poly.pdbx_strand_id
1 'polypeptide(L)'
;MKQEGKEKYRLDQLSSGFSSILSIYADLLVRVELGKIERDEISGIVLVDEIDAHLHVTLQKKVFSFFKSSFPNIQFIISTHSPFVVQSVSDAIIFNLTTLEQMEDLSLYSYTSIIKGLLGERSSSSILLEKIEELSSLMSGENFNDADYIEIMSDLEPFIQDMDARSQAIILSAKNKFIEKQQG
;
A
#
# COMPACT_ATOMS: atom_id res chain seq x y z
N MET A 1 18.59 17.55 18.62
CA MET A 1 18.71 16.10 18.87
C MET A 1 20.07 15.59 18.40
N LYS A 2 20.63 14.58 19.04
CA LYS A 2 21.90 13.97 18.66
C LYS A 2 21.68 12.47 18.51
N GLN A 3 21.96 11.94 17.33
CA GLN A 3 22.02 10.51 17.10
C GLN A 3 23.45 10.06 17.26
N GLU A 4 23.72 8.92 17.91
CA GLU A 4 25.07 8.45 18.18
C GLU A 4 25.82 8.27 16.84
N GLY A 5 27.01 8.91 16.74
CA GLY A 5 27.83 8.92 15.52
C GLY A 5 27.40 9.87 14.39
N LYS A 6 26.38 10.72 14.59
CA LYS A 6 25.96 11.72 13.59
C LYS A 6 26.00 13.14 14.14
N GLU A 7 26.09 14.13 13.24
CA GLU A 7 26.02 15.55 13.61
C GLU A 7 24.67 15.90 14.25
N LYS A 8 24.66 16.94 15.08
CA LYS A 8 23.43 17.49 15.66
C LYS A 8 22.58 18.07 14.54
N TYR A 9 21.32 17.69 14.45
CA TYR A 9 20.36 18.30 13.55
C TYR A 9 19.28 19.06 14.31
N ARG A 10 18.70 20.04 13.65
CA ARG A 10 17.63 20.88 14.18
C ARG A 10 16.27 20.28 13.80
N LEU A 11 15.21 20.60 14.56
CA LEU A 11 13.85 20.12 14.29
C LEU A 11 13.30 20.66 12.96
N ASP A 12 13.73 21.87 12.55
CA ASP A 12 13.37 22.48 11.28
C ASP A 12 14.01 21.82 10.04
N GLN A 13 14.95 20.89 10.25
CA GLN A 13 15.57 20.06 9.20
C GLN A 13 14.89 18.70 9.00
N LEU A 14 13.82 18.42 9.75
CA LEU A 14 13.04 17.21 9.58
C LEU A 14 12.18 17.27 8.31
N SER A 15 11.92 16.12 7.71
CA SER A 15 10.94 16.05 6.62
C SER A 15 9.56 16.47 7.10
N SER A 16 8.74 17.02 6.19
CA SER A 16 7.38 17.48 6.50
C SER A 16 6.54 16.40 7.19
N GLY A 17 6.56 15.19 6.70
CA GLY A 17 5.82 14.08 7.29
C GLY A 17 6.28 13.72 8.69
N PHE A 18 7.60 13.70 8.95
CA PHE A 18 8.11 13.45 10.29
C PHE A 18 7.77 14.59 11.25
N SER A 19 7.79 15.83 10.78
CA SER A 19 7.39 17.01 11.56
C SER A 19 5.90 16.95 11.94
N SER A 20 5.02 16.47 11.04
CA SER A 20 3.59 16.29 11.32
C SER A 20 3.36 15.26 12.43
N ILE A 21 3.99 14.09 12.34
CA ILE A 21 3.89 13.06 13.39
C ILE A 21 4.38 13.61 14.73
N LEU A 22 5.54 14.29 14.72
CA LEU A 22 6.11 14.85 15.94
C LEU A 22 5.21 15.93 16.55
N SER A 23 4.53 16.73 15.73
CA SER A 23 3.59 17.75 16.20
C SER A 23 2.37 17.12 16.88
N ILE A 24 1.77 16.10 16.29
CA ILE A 24 0.64 15.37 16.89
C ILE A 24 1.08 14.73 18.22
N TYR A 25 2.24 14.08 18.24
CA TYR A 25 2.77 13.46 19.44
C TYR A 25 3.06 14.48 20.55
N ALA A 26 3.67 15.61 20.20
CA ALA A 26 3.96 16.68 21.14
C ALA A 26 2.69 17.32 21.70
N ASP A 27 1.65 17.54 20.89
CA ASP A 27 0.36 18.06 21.38
C ASP A 27 -0.28 17.12 22.40
N LEU A 28 -0.27 15.82 22.13
CA LEU A 28 -0.76 14.83 23.08
C LEU A 28 0.06 14.80 24.38
N LEU A 29 1.39 14.90 24.30
CA LEU A 29 2.25 14.99 25.48
C LEU A 29 1.96 16.25 26.32
N VAL A 30 1.75 17.38 25.67
CA VAL A 30 1.39 18.63 26.36
C VAL A 30 0.07 18.46 27.11
N ARG A 31 -0.91 17.79 26.54
CA ARG A 31 -2.20 17.52 27.21
C ARG A 31 -2.05 16.62 28.44
N VAL A 32 -1.23 15.58 28.33
CA VAL A 32 -0.85 14.72 29.49
C VAL A 32 -0.23 15.55 30.60
N GLU A 33 0.76 16.37 30.26
CA GLU A 33 1.50 17.19 31.22
C GLU A 33 0.60 18.25 31.89
N LEU A 34 -0.23 18.95 31.11
CA LEU A 34 -1.20 19.92 31.62
C LEU A 34 -2.27 19.27 32.50
N GLY A 35 -2.71 18.07 32.14
CA GLY A 35 -3.67 17.28 32.94
C GLY A 35 -3.08 16.67 34.20
N LYS A 36 -1.74 16.65 34.32
CA LYS A 36 -1.02 15.96 35.42
C LYS A 36 -1.46 14.51 35.59
N ILE A 37 -1.66 13.82 34.48
CA ILE A 37 -2.08 12.44 34.41
C ILE A 37 -0.99 11.60 33.74
N GLU A 38 -0.97 10.30 33.99
CA GLU A 38 -0.06 9.40 33.28
C GLU A 38 -0.54 9.17 31.83
N ARG A 39 0.40 8.79 30.94
CA ARG A 39 0.07 8.58 29.52
C ARG A 39 -0.91 7.45 29.26
N ASP A 40 -0.90 6.45 30.12
CA ASP A 40 -1.81 5.30 30.10
C ASP A 40 -3.18 5.59 30.77
N GLU A 41 -3.31 6.73 31.47
CA GLU A 41 -4.58 7.17 32.05
C GLU A 41 -5.35 8.14 31.15
N ILE A 42 -4.64 8.84 30.20
CA ILE A 42 -5.32 9.76 29.29
C ILE A 42 -6.26 8.98 28.36
N SER A 43 -7.51 9.39 28.32
CA SER A 43 -8.53 8.82 27.45
C SER A 43 -9.20 9.90 26.60
N GLY A 44 -9.66 9.53 25.43
CA GLY A 44 -10.31 10.44 24.50
C GLY A 44 -10.33 9.94 23.08
N ILE A 45 -10.71 10.81 22.16
CA ILE A 45 -10.75 10.53 20.72
C ILE A 45 -9.81 11.51 20.02
N VAL A 46 -8.95 10.99 19.17
CA VAL A 46 -8.05 11.77 18.31
C VAL A 46 -8.39 11.50 16.86
N LEU A 47 -8.69 12.57 16.13
CA LEU A 47 -8.96 12.53 14.69
C LEU A 47 -7.70 12.97 13.96
N VAL A 48 -7.24 12.15 13.02
CA VAL A 48 -6.08 12.46 12.17
C VAL A 48 -6.48 12.25 10.73
N ASP A 49 -6.46 13.32 9.96
CA ASP A 49 -6.71 13.25 8.54
C ASP A 49 -5.41 12.99 7.78
N GLU A 50 -5.44 12.09 6.78
CA GLU A 50 -4.30 11.72 5.94
C GLU A 50 -3.01 11.44 6.72
N ILE A 51 -3.05 10.51 7.69
CA ILE A 51 -1.90 10.19 8.55
C ILE A 51 -0.64 9.79 7.78
N ASP A 52 -0.79 9.31 6.57
CA ASP A 52 0.29 8.90 5.65
C ASP A 52 0.88 10.06 4.84
N ALA A 53 0.30 11.27 4.89
CA ALA A 53 0.73 12.40 4.10
C ALA A 53 2.22 12.72 4.29
N HIS A 54 2.96 12.76 3.17
CA HIS A 54 4.41 13.01 3.12
C HIS A 54 5.29 12.02 3.90
N LEU A 55 4.75 10.86 4.34
CA LEU A 55 5.53 9.83 5.01
C LEU A 55 6.17 8.86 4.03
N HIS A 56 7.43 8.56 4.26
CA HIS A 56 8.06 7.42 3.61
C HIS A 56 7.39 6.11 4.05
N VAL A 57 7.28 5.12 3.15
CA VAL A 57 6.62 3.82 3.40
C VAL A 57 7.05 3.16 4.71
N THR A 58 8.33 3.25 5.07
CA THR A 58 8.85 2.70 6.34
C THR A 58 8.19 3.33 7.58
N LEU A 59 7.83 4.62 7.51
CA LEU A 59 7.13 5.30 8.59
C LEU A 59 5.63 5.00 8.54
N GLN A 60 5.02 4.92 7.36
CA GLN A 60 3.63 4.55 7.20
C GLN A 60 3.31 3.20 7.87
N LYS A 61 4.22 2.23 7.75
CA LYS A 61 4.12 0.91 8.41
C LYS A 61 4.16 0.95 9.94
N LYS A 62 4.56 2.06 10.55
CA LYS A 62 4.83 2.15 11.99
C LYS A 62 4.05 3.25 12.70
N VAL A 63 3.56 4.25 11.97
CA VAL A 63 3.01 5.45 12.57
C VAL A 63 1.79 5.16 13.44
N PHE A 64 0.87 4.35 12.97
CA PHE A 64 -0.34 4.04 13.72
C PHE A 64 -0.05 3.18 14.97
N SER A 65 0.73 2.12 14.82
CA SER A 65 1.14 1.29 15.96
C SER A 65 1.96 2.08 17.01
N PHE A 66 2.75 3.07 16.55
CA PHE A 66 3.46 3.98 17.45
C PHE A 66 2.49 4.81 18.31
N PHE A 67 1.49 5.46 17.70
CA PHE A 67 0.51 6.25 18.46
C PHE A 67 -0.30 5.37 19.41
N LYS A 68 -0.77 4.22 18.96
CA LYS A 68 -1.54 3.28 19.78
C LYS A 68 -0.74 2.77 20.98
N SER A 69 0.53 2.42 20.80
CA SER A 69 1.38 1.98 21.91
C SER A 69 1.76 3.12 22.86
N SER A 70 1.83 4.36 22.36
CA SER A 70 2.17 5.53 23.17
C SER A 70 1.00 6.03 24.03
N PHE A 71 -0.24 5.80 23.58
CA PHE A 71 -1.48 6.28 24.22
C PHE A 71 -2.56 5.18 24.15
N PRO A 72 -2.48 4.14 24.97
CA PRO A 72 -3.30 2.93 24.82
C PRO A 72 -4.80 3.15 25.04
N ASN A 73 -5.19 4.18 25.79
CA ASN A 73 -6.59 4.50 26.10
C ASN A 73 -7.17 5.62 25.21
N ILE A 74 -6.42 6.07 24.21
CA ILE A 74 -6.94 6.97 23.19
C ILE A 74 -7.49 6.18 22.02
N GLN A 75 -8.72 6.48 21.61
CA GLN A 75 -9.28 6.01 20.36
C GLN A 75 -8.78 6.92 19.21
N PHE A 76 -8.01 6.35 18.30
CA PHE A 76 -7.58 7.04 17.09
C PHE A 76 -8.57 6.74 15.96
N ILE A 77 -9.09 7.79 15.34
CA ILE A 77 -9.87 7.71 14.09
C ILE A 77 -9.04 8.41 13.03
N ILE A 78 -8.59 7.67 12.04
CA ILE A 78 -7.65 8.17 11.03
C ILE A 78 -8.20 7.95 9.63
N SER A 79 -7.95 8.89 8.73
CA SER A 79 -8.10 8.68 7.30
C SER A 79 -6.73 8.36 6.68
N THR A 80 -6.73 7.52 5.65
CA THR A 80 -5.51 7.15 4.91
C THR A 80 -5.86 6.59 3.54
N HIS A 81 -5.00 6.82 2.56
CA HIS A 81 -4.98 6.15 1.26
C HIS A 81 -3.87 5.08 1.19
N SER A 82 -3.13 4.86 2.29
CA SER A 82 -2.00 3.95 2.32
C SER A 82 -2.38 2.53 2.74
N PRO A 83 -2.16 1.53 1.88
CA PRO A 83 -2.30 0.12 2.26
C PRO A 83 -1.33 -0.28 3.38
N PHE A 84 -0.20 0.43 3.51
CA PHE A 84 0.80 0.18 4.54
C PHE A 84 0.33 0.61 5.94
N VAL A 85 -0.44 1.69 6.04
CA VAL A 85 -1.07 2.11 7.30
C VAL A 85 -2.17 1.12 7.67
N VAL A 86 -3.03 0.78 6.73
CA VAL A 86 -4.15 -0.16 6.93
C VAL A 86 -3.67 -1.53 7.45
N GLN A 87 -2.55 -2.05 6.89
CA GLN A 87 -1.98 -3.34 7.30
C GLN A 87 -1.22 -3.27 8.64
N SER A 88 -0.89 -2.08 9.13
CA SER A 88 0.05 -1.90 10.25
C SER A 88 -0.50 -2.32 11.62
N VAL A 89 -1.78 -2.59 11.74
CA VAL A 89 -2.48 -2.98 12.98
C VAL A 89 -3.52 -4.06 12.71
N SER A 90 -3.60 -5.04 13.60
CA SER A 90 -4.51 -6.19 13.49
C SER A 90 -5.87 -5.98 14.15
N ASP A 91 -6.00 -5.01 15.05
CA ASP A 91 -7.19 -4.75 15.85
C ASP A 91 -7.87 -3.41 15.50
N ALA A 92 -7.71 -2.95 14.26
CA ALA A 92 -8.40 -1.79 13.73
C ALA A 92 -9.69 -2.19 13.00
N ILE A 93 -10.72 -1.37 13.16
CA ILE A 93 -11.90 -1.40 12.31
C ILE A 93 -11.62 -0.49 11.12
N ILE A 94 -11.76 -1.03 9.93
CA ILE A 94 -11.52 -0.33 8.67
C ILE A 94 -12.85 -0.08 7.99
N PHE A 95 -13.13 1.17 7.65
CA PHE A 95 -14.34 1.55 6.94
C PHE A 95 -13.98 2.16 5.60
N ASN A 96 -14.41 1.51 4.52
CA ASN A 96 -14.24 2.02 3.16
C ASN A 96 -15.33 3.03 2.84
N LEU A 97 -14.95 4.31 2.70
CA LEU A 97 -15.89 5.40 2.41
C LEU A 97 -16.48 5.33 0.99
N THR A 98 -15.86 4.62 0.07
CA THR A 98 -16.35 4.47 -1.32
C THR A 98 -17.41 3.38 -1.42
N THR A 99 -17.16 2.19 -0.81
CA THR A 99 -18.09 1.06 -0.86
C THR A 99 -19.06 1.02 0.32
N LEU A 100 -18.80 1.84 1.37
CA LEU A 100 -19.51 1.87 2.65
C LEU A 100 -19.49 0.53 3.38
N GLU A 101 -18.41 -0.21 3.20
CA GLU A 101 -18.20 -1.52 3.83
C GLU A 101 -17.23 -1.42 5.00
N GLN A 102 -17.53 -2.19 6.04
CA GLN A 102 -16.65 -2.35 7.19
C GLN A 102 -15.86 -3.65 7.06
N MET A 103 -14.58 -3.58 7.38
CA MET A 103 -13.66 -4.72 7.41
C MET A 103 -12.87 -4.72 8.70
N GLU A 104 -12.42 -5.89 9.09
CA GLU A 104 -11.57 -6.09 10.27
C GLU A 104 -10.32 -6.85 9.85
N ASP A 105 -9.21 -6.57 10.53
CA ASP A 105 -7.93 -7.29 10.42
C ASP A 105 -7.44 -7.57 8.99
N LEU A 106 -6.90 -6.55 8.35
CA LEU A 106 -6.21 -6.71 7.06
C LEU A 106 -4.69 -6.97 7.20
N SER A 107 -4.20 -7.23 8.40
CA SER A 107 -2.76 -7.44 8.66
C SER A 107 -2.17 -8.65 7.94
N LEU A 108 -2.98 -9.66 7.64
CA LEU A 108 -2.58 -10.87 6.92
C LEU A 108 -2.72 -10.76 5.38
N TYR A 109 -3.32 -9.69 4.89
CA TYR A 109 -3.48 -9.50 3.44
C TYR A 109 -2.21 -8.91 2.82
N SER A 110 -1.92 -9.30 1.58
CA SER A 110 -0.83 -8.66 0.83
C SER A 110 -1.19 -7.21 0.47
N TYR A 111 -0.19 -6.35 0.31
CA TYR A 111 -0.42 -4.96 -0.14
C TYR A 111 -1.18 -4.90 -1.46
N THR A 112 -0.89 -5.81 -2.40
CA THR A 112 -1.58 -5.94 -3.68
C THR A 112 -3.07 -6.24 -3.50
N SER A 113 -3.40 -7.13 -2.55
CA SER A 113 -4.79 -7.47 -2.24
C SER A 113 -5.54 -6.30 -1.62
N ILE A 114 -4.88 -5.53 -0.75
CA ILE A 114 -5.45 -4.33 -0.13
C ILE A 114 -5.67 -3.23 -1.17
N ILE A 115 -4.67 -2.96 -2.03
CA ILE A 115 -4.80 -1.97 -3.12
C ILE A 115 -5.98 -2.32 -4.01
N LYS A 116 -6.06 -3.57 -4.46
CA LYS A 116 -7.10 -4.01 -5.39
C LYS A 116 -8.49 -4.07 -4.75
N GLY A 117 -8.58 -4.63 -3.54
CA GLY A 117 -9.86 -4.87 -2.87
C GLY A 117 -10.41 -3.65 -2.14
N LEU A 118 -9.55 -2.88 -1.47
CA LEU A 118 -9.96 -1.77 -0.62
C LEU A 118 -9.91 -0.42 -1.35
N LEU A 119 -8.84 -0.17 -2.10
CA LEU A 119 -8.64 1.11 -2.78
C LEU A 119 -9.21 1.10 -4.21
N GLY A 120 -9.63 -0.06 -4.71
CA GLY A 120 -10.23 -0.20 -6.04
C GLY A 120 -9.24 0.03 -7.19
N GLU A 121 -7.95 0.14 -6.89
CA GLU A 121 -6.92 0.41 -7.87
C GLU A 121 -6.29 -0.88 -8.42
N ARG A 122 -5.87 -0.82 -9.68
CA ARG A 122 -5.10 -1.89 -10.30
C ARG A 122 -3.63 -1.73 -9.91
N SER A 123 -3.03 -2.80 -9.41
CA SER A 123 -1.60 -2.83 -9.04
C SER A 123 -0.66 -2.89 -10.24
N SER A 124 -1.17 -3.19 -11.42
CA SER A 124 -0.41 -3.31 -12.66
C SER A 124 -0.40 -2.00 -13.45
N SER A 125 0.70 -1.68 -14.12
CA SER A 125 0.77 -0.49 -14.97
C SER A 125 -0.23 -0.56 -16.12
N SER A 126 -0.73 0.59 -16.59
CA SER A 126 -1.63 0.65 -17.75
C SER A 126 -1.03 0.03 -19.00
N ILE A 127 0.28 0.24 -19.22
CA ILE A 127 1.03 -0.32 -20.36
C ILE A 127 1.06 -1.86 -20.30
N LEU A 128 1.29 -2.42 -19.11
CA LEU A 128 1.28 -3.88 -18.94
C LEU A 128 -0.10 -4.46 -19.23
N LEU A 129 -1.15 -3.82 -18.73
CA LEU A 129 -2.53 -4.26 -18.96
C LEU A 129 -2.90 -4.21 -20.44
N GLU A 130 -2.51 -3.14 -21.14
CA GLU A 130 -2.73 -2.99 -22.58
C GLU A 130 -2.04 -4.13 -23.35
N LYS A 131 -0.77 -4.42 -23.07
CA LYS A 131 -0.05 -5.54 -23.72
C LYS A 131 -0.63 -6.90 -23.41
N ILE A 132 -1.13 -7.14 -22.20
CA ILE A 132 -1.83 -8.38 -21.84
C ILE A 132 -3.18 -8.49 -22.58
N GLU A 133 -3.89 -7.38 -22.77
CA GLU A 133 -5.13 -7.32 -23.54
C GLU A 133 -4.87 -7.56 -25.03
N GLU A 134 -3.82 -6.97 -25.60
CA GLU A 134 -3.36 -7.23 -26.97
C GLU A 134 -3.03 -8.73 -27.17
N LEU A 135 -2.25 -9.30 -26.26
CA LEU A 135 -1.91 -10.73 -26.31
C LEU A 135 -3.17 -11.61 -26.22
N SER A 136 -4.10 -11.27 -25.34
CA SER A 136 -5.37 -12.00 -25.20
C SER A 136 -6.23 -11.91 -26.45
N SER A 137 -6.29 -10.74 -27.08
CA SER A 137 -7.01 -10.49 -28.32
C SER A 137 -6.41 -11.28 -29.49
N LEU A 138 -5.08 -11.29 -29.59
CA LEU A 138 -4.34 -12.07 -30.58
C LEU A 138 -4.63 -13.58 -30.44
N MET A 139 -4.73 -14.06 -29.21
CA MET A 139 -5.06 -15.46 -28.95
C MET A 139 -6.50 -15.83 -29.34
N SER A 140 -7.45 -14.90 -29.18
CA SER A 140 -8.87 -15.11 -29.45
C SER A 140 -9.21 -14.98 -30.92
N GLY A 141 -8.35 -14.32 -31.71
CA GLY A 141 -8.53 -14.10 -33.14
C GLY A 141 -8.33 -15.36 -33.98
N GLU A 142 -9.03 -15.46 -35.12
CA GLU A 142 -8.86 -16.54 -36.09
C GLU A 142 -7.47 -16.52 -36.79
N ASN A 143 -6.86 -15.35 -36.87
CA ASN A 143 -5.54 -15.12 -37.47
C ASN A 143 -4.48 -14.82 -36.40
N PHE A 144 -4.01 -15.87 -35.74
CA PHE A 144 -2.87 -15.76 -34.83
C PHE A 144 -1.59 -15.43 -35.63
N ASN A 145 -1.05 -14.22 -35.48
CA ASN A 145 0.13 -13.75 -36.18
C ASN A 145 1.38 -13.99 -35.30
N ASP A 146 2.33 -14.74 -35.85
CA ASP A 146 3.57 -15.10 -35.13
C ASP A 146 4.48 -13.88 -34.89
N ALA A 147 4.51 -12.90 -35.81
CA ALA A 147 5.33 -11.71 -35.65
C ALA A 147 4.83 -10.84 -34.48
N ASP A 148 3.52 -10.59 -34.42
CA ASP A 148 2.90 -9.80 -33.35
C ASP A 148 3.06 -10.50 -32.00
N TYR A 149 2.93 -11.85 -31.98
CA TYR A 149 3.18 -12.63 -30.77
C TYR A 149 4.61 -12.47 -30.25
N ILE A 150 5.60 -12.58 -31.13
CA ILE A 150 7.03 -12.45 -30.77
C ILE A 150 7.32 -11.05 -30.26
N GLU A 151 6.79 -10.00 -30.88
CA GLU A 151 6.96 -8.62 -30.46
C GLU A 151 6.39 -8.41 -29.06
N ILE A 152 5.12 -8.74 -28.83
CA ILE A 152 4.47 -8.60 -27.53
C ILE A 152 5.20 -9.41 -26.44
N MET A 153 5.59 -10.63 -26.76
CA MET A 153 6.29 -11.51 -25.81
C MET A 153 7.69 -10.99 -25.46
N SER A 154 8.41 -10.40 -26.41
CA SER A 154 9.74 -9.81 -26.14
C SER A 154 9.67 -8.71 -25.09
N ASP A 155 8.58 -7.93 -25.07
CA ASP A 155 8.35 -6.86 -24.11
C ASP A 155 7.90 -7.38 -22.74
N LEU A 156 7.16 -8.47 -22.70
CA LEU A 156 6.60 -9.03 -21.47
C LEU A 156 7.53 -10.00 -20.74
N GLU A 157 8.38 -10.73 -21.46
CA GLU A 157 9.19 -11.82 -20.93
C GLU A 157 10.10 -11.44 -19.75
N PRO A 158 10.77 -10.27 -19.74
CA PRO A 158 11.61 -9.85 -18.63
C PRO A 158 10.86 -9.67 -17.30
N PHE A 159 9.55 -9.44 -17.35
CA PHE A 159 8.72 -9.06 -16.21
C PHE A 159 7.76 -10.15 -15.75
N ILE A 160 7.73 -11.33 -16.40
CA ILE A 160 6.75 -12.40 -16.12
C ILE A 160 6.72 -12.78 -14.64
N GLN A 161 7.88 -12.86 -13.99
CA GLN A 161 7.98 -13.29 -12.60
C GLN A 161 7.37 -12.28 -11.60
N ASP A 162 7.33 -11.02 -11.99
CA ASP A 162 6.82 -9.92 -11.15
C ASP A 162 5.32 -9.63 -11.41
N MET A 163 4.72 -10.31 -12.37
CA MET A 163 3.31 -10.13 -12.74
C MET A 163 2.37 -10.87 -11.79
N ASP A 164 1.13 -10.41 -11.76
CA ASP A 164 0.05 -11.11 -11.05
C ASP A 164 -0.29 -12.47 -11.71
N ALA A 165 -0.87 -13.38 -10.93
CA ALA A 165 -1.17 -14.75 -11.37
C ALA A 165 -2.08 -14.82 -12.61
N ARG A 166 -2.98 -13.85 -12.81
CA ARG A 166 -3.87 -13.79 -13.98
C ARG A 166 -3.08 -13.47 -15.25
N SER A 167 -2.21 -12.44 -15.18
CA SER A 167 -1.34 -12.06 -16.29
C SER A 167 -0.39 -13.20 -16.66
N GLN A 168 0.21 -13.87 -15.67
CA GLN A 168 1.05 -15.06 -15.89
C GLN A 168 0.27 -16.20 -16.57
N ALA A 169 -0.97 -16.45 -16.17
CA ALA A 169 -1.80 -17.49 -16.79
C ALA A 169 -2.12 -17.19 -18.27
N ILE A 170 -2.40 -15.93 -18.61
CA ILE A 170 -2.63 -15.50 -20.00
C ILE A 170 -1.37 -15.73 -20.83
N ILE A 171 -0.19 -15.33 -20.34
CA ILE A 171 1.08 -15.54 -21.03
C ILE A 171 1.38 -17.01 -21.23
N LEU A 172 1.17 -17.84 -20.21
CA LEU A 172 1.37 -19.29 -20.30
C LEU A 172 0.46 -19.93 -21.36
N SER A 173 -0.81 -19.50 -21.38
CA SER A 173 -1.77 -19.96 -22.40
C SER A 173 -1.34 -19.55 -23.82
N ALA A 174 -0.81 -18.32 -23.97
CA ALA A 174 -0.29 -17.85 -25.24
C ALA A 174 0.95 -18.64 -25.70
N LYS A 175 1.87 -18.94 -24.79
CA LYS A 175 3.04 -19.80 -25.08
C LYS A 175 2.62 -21.18 -25.56
N ASN A 176 1.67 -21.79 -24.90
CA ASN A 176 1.17 -23.13 -25.30
C ASN A 176 0.53 -23.08 -26.69
N LYS A 177 -0.33 -22.12 -26.99
CA LYS A 177 -0.95 -21.95 -28.30
C LYS A 177 0.07 -21.74 -29.43
N PHE A 178 1.12 -20.95 -29.14
CA PHE A 178 2.21 -20.70 -30.10
C PHE A 178 2.99 -22.01 -30.38
N ILE A 179 3.28 -22.81 -29.35
CA ILE A 179 3.97 -24.11 -29.50
C ILE A 179 3.12 -25.11 -30.30
N GLU A 180 1.82 -25.21 -30.00
CA GLU A 180 0.89 -26.10 -30.72
C GLU A 180 0.82 -25.76 -32.21
N LYS A 181 0.80 -24.46 -32.56
CA LYS A 181 0.80 -24.01 -33.94
C LYS A 181 2.09 -24.35 -34.69
N GLN A 182 3.23 -24.41 -33.99
CA GLN A 182 4.52 -24.75 -34.63
C GLN A 182 4.72 -26.25 -34.82
N GLN A 183 3.93 -27.08 -34.15
CA GLN A 183 4.02 -28.56 -34.23
C GLN A 183 3.00 -29.17 -35.18
N GLY A 184 2.02 -28.41 -35.67
CA GLY A 184 0.98 -28.87 -36.62
C GLY A 184 1.21 -28.34 -38.02
#